data_df464ab3b6d91b8c2385bfedee13d03e
#
_entry.id   df464ab3b6d91b8c2385bfedee13d03e
#
_cell.length_a   1.000
_cell.length_b   1.000
_cell.length_c   1.000
_cell.angle_alpha   90.00
_cell.angle_beta   90.00
_cell.angle_gamma   90.00
#
_symmetry.space_group_name_H-M   'P 1'
#
loop_
_entity.id
_entity.type
_entity.pdbx_description
1 polymer ?
#
loop_
_entity_poly.entity_id
_entity_poly.type
_entity_poly.pdbx_seq_one_letter_code
_entity_poly.pdbx_strand_id
1 'polypeptide(L)'
;MPPKKKEEPTKKVILGRASNTLKMGLVGLPNVGKSTTFNFLTKLAVPAENYPFCTIDPTIAKLNVPDKRFEKLCEMYNPKSKVLAQIAITDIAGLVKGASKGEGLGNAFLSHISAVDGIYHVVRAFPDEDIMHNEGDIDPIRDIEIINGELRAKDLQ
;
A
#
# COMPACT_ATOMS: atom_id res chain seq x y z
N MET A 1 30.16 41.06 13.87
CA MET A 1 29.81 40.19 12.70
C MET A 1 28.58 39.39 13.07
N PRO A 2 27.49 39.48 12.31
CA PRO A 2 26.31 38.65 12.53
C PRO A 2 26.60 37.18 12.19
N PRO A 3 26.02 36.19 12.88
CA PRO A 3 26.26 34.78 12.64
C PRO A 3 25.70 34.39 11.25
N LYS A 4 26.51 33.70 10.44
CA LYS A 4 26.09 33.13 9.15
C LYS A 4 24.97 32.13 9.40
N LYS A 5 23.79 32.37 8.81
CA LYS A 5 22.72 31.38 8.69
C LYS A 5 23.30 30.14 8.01
N LYS A 6 23.24 29.00 8.69
CA LYS A 6 23.48 27.68 8.09
C LYS A 6 22.39 27.47 7.05
N GLU A 7 22.74 27.40 5.77
CA GLU A 7 21.85 26.97 4.70
C GLU A 7 21.47 25.51 5.00
N GLU A 8 20.19 25.27 5.18
CA GLU A 8 19.67 23.89 5.26
C GLU A 8 19.95 23.21 3.90
N PRO A 9 20.46 21.96 3.91
CA PRO A 9 20.71 21.26 2.67
C PRO A 9 19.40 21.06 1.93
N THR A 10 19.26 21.67 0.77
CA THR A 10 18.14 21.44 -0.13
C THR A 10 18.00 19.94 -0.38
N LYS A 11 16.92 19.34 0.11
CA LYS A 11 16.58 17.94 -0.18
C LYS A 11 16.54 17.78 -1.70
N LYS A 12 17.55 17.12 -2.27
CA LYS A 12 17.50 16.70 -3.68
C LYS A 12 16.27 15.81 -3.82
N VAL A 13 15.33 16.20 -4.67
CA VAL A 13 14.22 15.34 -5.08
C VAL A 13 14.85 14.18 -5.86
N ILE A 14 14.95 13.02 -5.21
CA ILE A 14 15.45 11.81 -5.85
C ILE A 14 14.26 11.24 -6.63
N LEU A 15 14.30 11.39 -7.95
CA LEU A 15 13.41 10.70 -8.86
C LEU A 15 13.81 9.22 -8.87
N GLY A 16 13.12 8.41 -8.08
CA GLY A 16 13.39 6.99 -7.97
C GLY A 16 13.17 6.46 -6.55
N ARG A 17 13.22 5.15 -6.39
CA ARG A 17 13.01 4.50 -5.10
C ARG A 17 14.21 4.69 -4.18
N ALA A 18 13.94 5.11 -2.94
CA ALA A 18 14.91 5.12 -1.86
C ALA A 18 15.16 3.71 -1.27
N SER A 19 14.38 2.71 -1.62
CA SER A 19 14.41 1.35 -1.06
C SER A 19 14.18 0.29 -2.14
N ASN A 20 14.79 -0.89 -1.97
CA ASN A 20 14.54 -2.07 -2.82
C ASN A 20 13.22 -2.79 -2.51
N THR A 21 12.52 -2.40 -1.46
CA THR A 21 11.22 -2.94 -1.07
C THR A 21 10.13 -1.97 -1.51
N LEU A 22 9.25 -2.41 -2.41
CA LEU A 22 8.07 -1.66 -2.84
C LEU A 22 7.01 -1.74 -1.75
N LYS A 23 6.48 -0.58 -1.34
CA LYS A 23 5.37 -0.48 -0.40
C LYS A 23 4.10 -0.16 -1.16
N MET A 24 3.10 -1.03 -1.05
CA MET A 24 1.79 -0.85 -1.71
C MET A 24 0.68 -0.78 -0.67
N GLY A 25 -0.27 0.13 -0.86
CA GLY A 25 -1.47 0.23 -0.04
C GLY A 25 -2.69 -0.34 -0.76
N LEU A 26 -3.53 -1.11 -0.05
CA LEU A 26 -4.86 -1.48 -0.54
C LEU A 26 -5.84 -0.38 -0.17
N VAL A 27 -6.44 0.27 -1.16
CA VAL A 27 -7.36 1.41 -1.00
C VAL A 27 -8.67 1.11 -1.69
N GLY A 28 -9.78 1.59 -1.14
CA GLY A 28 -11.12 1.44 -1.69
C GLY A 28 -12.19 1.76 -0.65
N LEU A 29 -13.44 1.78 -1.08
CA LEU A 29 -14.58 1.98 -0.18
C LEU A 29 -14.71 0.86 0.86
N PRO A 30 -15.48 1.05 1.93
CA PRO A 30 -15.81 -0.05 2.85
C PRO A 30 -16.49 -1.21 2.12
N ASN A 31 -16.29 -2.43 2.60
CA ASN A 31 -16.95 -3.66 2.12
C ASN A 31 -16.68 -4.04 0.65
N VAL A 32 -15.64 -3.52 0.01
CA VAL A 32 -15.25 -3.89 -1.36
C VAL A 32 -14.30 -5.11 -1.43
N GLY A 33 -13.86 -5.63 -0.27
CA GLY A 33 -13.01 -6.83 -0.21
C GLY A 33 -11.51 -6.56 0.02
N LYS A 34 -11.11 -5.38 0.51
CA LYS A 34 -9.70 -5.06 0.79
C LYS A 34 -9.04 -6.04 1.75
N SER A 35 -9.60 -6.20 2.94
CA SER A 35 -9.06 -7.10 3.97
C SER A 35 -9.13 -8.57 3.55
N THR A 36 -10.13 -8.95 2.74
CA THR A 36 -10.19 -10.28 2.13
C THR A 36 -9.03 -10.51 1.17
N THR A 37 -8.75 -9.54 0.30
CA THR A 37 -7.59 -9.55 -0.61
C THR A 37 -6.28 -9.59 0.16
N PHE A 38 -6.15 -8.76 1.20
CA PHE A 38 -4.99 -8.76 2.07
C PHE A 38 -4.76 -10.13 2.73
N ASN A 39 -5.80 -10.71 3.33
CA ASN A 39 -5.72 -12.02 3.96
C ASN A 39 -5.41 -13.15 2.97
N PHE A 40 -5.93 -13.06 1.75
CA PHE A 40 -5.60 -14.00 0.69
C PHE A 40 -4.13 -13.92 0.30
N LEU A 41 -3.62 -12.73 0.06
CA LEU A 41 -2.22 -12.49 -0.29
C LEU A 41 -1.27 -12.92 0.85
N THR A 42 -1.62 -12.63 2.10
CA THR A 42 -0.82 -13.04 3.26
C THR A 42 -0.77 -14.55 3.46
N LYS A 43 -1.84 -15.28 3.13
CA LYS A 43 -1.85 -16.75 3.15
C LYS A 43 -0.98 -17.35 2.05
N LEU A 44 -0.81 -16.67 0.92
CA LEU A 44 0.10 -17.06 -0.16
C LEU A 44 1.56 -16.71 0.16
N ALA A 45 1.82 -15.87 1.15
CA ALA A 45 3.16 -15.60 1.63
C ALA A 45 3.71 -16.88 2.27
N VAL A 46 4.71 -17.47 1.64
CA VAL A 46 5.48 -18.56 2.25
C VAL A 46 6.01 -18.04 3.58
N PRO A 47 5.83 -18.76 4.72
CA PRO A 47 6.32 -18.31 6.00
C PRO A 47 7.80 -17.94 5.88
N ALA A 48 8.13 -16.70 6.20
CA ALA A 48 9.52 -16.27 6.28
C ALA A 48 10.13 -16.83 7.59
N GLU A 49 10.30 -18.14 7.66
CA GLU A 49 10.72 -18.87 8.87
C GLU A 49 12.11 -18.49 9.39
N ASN A 50 12.84 -17.59 8.74
CA ASN A 50 14.22 -17.29 9.09
C ASN A 50 14.60 -15.80 9.09
N TYR A 51 13.66 -14.86 9.28
CA TYR A 51 14.01 -13.46 9.47
C TYR A 51 13.78 -13.03 10.93
N PRO A 52 14.85 -12.79 11.71
CA PRO A 52 14.76 -12.54 13.16
C PRO A 52 14.16 -11.19 13.58
N PHE A 53 13.65 -10.35 12.67
CA PHE A 53 13.09 -9.04 12.97
C PHE A 53 11.79 -8.73 12.22
N CYS A 54 10.93 -9.73 12.03
CA CYS A 54 9.61 -9.45 11.48
C CYS A 54 8.66 -9.01 12.60
N THR A 55 8.62 -7.70 12.87
CA THR A 55 7.51 -7.12 13.64
C THR A 55 6.26 -7.30 12.78
N ILE A 56 5.37 -8.20 13.15
CA ILE A 56 4.08 -8.41 12.50
C ILE A 56 3.19 -7.26 12.95
N ASP A 57 3.20 -6.17 12.21
CA ASP A 57 2.11 -5.22 12.26
C ASP A 57 0.92 -5.90 11.58
N PRO A 58 -0.24 -6.07 12.23
CA PRO A 58 -1.38 -6.79 11.68
C PRO A 58 -1.93 -6.18 10.37
N THR A 59 -1.49 -5.00 10.02
CA THR A 59 -1.89 -4.27 8.82
C THR A 59 -0.85 -4.26 7.69
N ILE A 60 0.35 -4.80 7.92
CA ILE A 60 1.43 -4.82 6.93
C ILE A 60 1.95 -6.24 6.72
N ALA A 61 1.93 -6.70 5.48
CA ALA A 61 2.49 -7.98 5.08
C ALA A 61 3.65 -7.81 4.10
N LYS A 62 4.75 -8.54 4.33
CA LYS A 62 5.87 -8.64 3.39
C LYS A 62 5.74 -9.93 2.60
N LEU A 63 5.68 -9.81 1.29
CA LEU A 63 5.52 -10.91 0.36
C LEU A 63 6.77 -11.04 -0.50
N ASN A 64 7.27 -12.27 -0.67
CA ASN A 64 8.32 -12.55 -1.63
C ASN A 64 7.73 -12.54 -3.04
N VAL A 65 8.42 -11.92 -3.97
CA VAL A 65 8.02 -11.90 -5.39
C VAL A 65 8.67 -13.09 -6.09
N PRO A 66 7.89 -14.10 -6.53
CA PRO A 66 8.45 -15.23 -7.27
C PRO A 66 8.98 -14.75 -8.63
N ASP A 67 10.22 -15.13 -8.98
CA ASP A 67 10.83 -14.81 -10.27
C ASP A 67 11.66 -15.99 -10.77
N LYS A 68 11.19 -16.61 -11.85
CA LYS A 68 11.87 -17.74 -12.51
C LYS A 68 13.27 -17.38 -13.01
N ARG A 69 13.51 -16.10 -13.34
CA ARG A 69 14.84 -15.62 -13.78
C ARG A 69 15.81 -15.63 -12.62
N PHE A 70 15.35 -15.27 -11.42
CA PHE A 70 16.15 -15.33 -10.20
C PHE A 70 16.53 -16.78 -9.86
N GLU A 71 15.58 -17.71 -9.94
CA GLU A 71 15.81 -19.13 -9.74
C GLU A 71 16.89 -19.66 -10.70
N LYS A 72 16.76 -19.33 -11.99
CA LYS A 72 17.72 -19.74 -13.02
C LYS A 72 19.11 -19.16 -12.80
N LEU A 73 19.23 -17.91 -12.39
CA LEU A 73 20.50 -17.30 -12.03
C LEU A 73 21.14 -17.97 -10.81
N CYS A 74 20.33 -18.32 -9.82
CA CYS A 74 20.79 -19.09 -8.65
C CYS A 74 21.31 -20.47 -9.01
N GLU A 75 20.71 -21.15 -9.97
CA GLU A 75 21.20 -22.43 -10.49
C GLU A 75 22.55 -22.28 -11.20
N MET A 76 22.68 -21.24 -12.05
CA MET A 76 23.89 -20.99 -12.84
C MET A 76 25.10 -20.60 -12.00
N TYR A 77 24.90 -19.76 -10.99
CA TYR A 77 25.99 -19.13 -10.23
C TYR A 77 26.19 -19.67 -8.82
N ASN A 78 25.27 -20.54 -8.35
CA ASN A 78 25.30 -21.13 -7.00
C ASN A 78 25.69 -20.13 -5.89
N PRO A 79 24.96 -19.02 -5.69
CA PRO A 79 25.33 -17.97 -4.76
C PRO A 79 25.27 -18.42 -3.31
N LYS A 80 26.12 -17.85 -2.47
CA LYS A 80 26.16 -18.11 -1.02
C LYS A 80 24.89 -17.66 -0.30
N SER A 81 24.17 -16.69 -0.83
CA SER A 81 22.93 -16.13 -0.27
C SER A 81 21.92 -15.92 -1.37
N LYS A 82 20.67 -16.28 -1.12
CA LYS A 82 19.54 -16.14 -2.04
C LYS A 82 18.49 -15.23 -1.39
N VAL A 83 18.40 -13.98 -1.84
CA VAL A 83 17.44 -12.99 -1.32
C VAL A 83 16.50 -12.59 -2.43
N LEU A 84 15.22 -12.96 -2.30
CA LEU A 84 14.15 -12.59 -3.23
C LEU A 84 13.78 -11.10 -3.08
N ALA A 85 13.33 -10.50 -4.17
CA ALA A 85 12.65 -9.21 -4.09
C ALA A 85 11.39 -9.32 -3.23
N GLN A 86 11.10 -8.29 -2.45
CA GLN A 86 9.95 -8.24 -1.58
C GLN A 86 9.05 -7.05 -1.90
N ILE A 87 7.75 -7.25 -1.73
CA ILE A 87 6.73 -6.21 -1.72
C ILE A 87 6.10 -6.16 -0.33
N ALA A 88 5.97 -4.97 0.23
CA ALA A 88 5.20 -4.75 1.45
C ALA A 88 3.80 -4.29 1.07
N ILE A 89 2.77 -4.99 1.53
CA ILE A 89 1.37 -4.63 1.30
C ILE A 89 0.76 -4.20 2.63
N THR A 90 0.10 -3.05 2.63
CA THR A 90 -0.60 -2.49 3.79
C THR A 90 -2.10 -2.50 3.52
N ASP A 91 -2.89 -3.06 4.44
CA ASP A 91 -4.35 -2.91 4.42
C ASP A 91 -4.69 -1.54 5.02
N ILE A 92 -5.13 -0.62 4.17
CA ILE A 92 -5.51 0.73 4.58
C ILE A 92 -7.02 0.76 4.83
N ALA A 93 -7.45 1.33 5.94
CA ALA A 93 -8.86 1.45 6.30
C ALA A 93 -9.69 2.04 5.15
N GLY A 94 -10.93 1.55 4.98
CA GLY A 94 -11.81 2.00 3.90
C GLY A 94 -12.06 3.51 3.95
N LEU A 95 -11.93 4.17 2.80
CA LEU A 95 -12.22 5.57 2.64
C LEU A 95 -13.74 5.74 2.47
N VAL A 96 -14.31 6.69 3.20
CA VAL A 96 -15.68 7.14 2.98
C VAL A 96 -15.67 8.53 2.35
N LYS A 97 -16.69 8.85 1.58
CA LYS A 97 -16.86 10.15 0.93
C LYS A 97 -16.82 11.28 1.97
N GLY A 98 -16.03 12.31 1.73
CA GLY A 98 -15.88 13.45 2.64
C GLY A 98 -14.78 13.29 3.71
N ALA A 99 -14.01 12.21 3.68
CA ALA A 99 -12.93 11.96 4.64
C ALA A 99 -11.81 13.03 4.58
N SER A 100 -11.61 13.64 3.40
CA SER A 100 -10.63 14.71 3.21
C SER A 100 -11.01 16.03 3.91
N LYS A 101 -12.31 16.24 4.21
CA LYS A 101 -12.83 17.49 4.77
C LYS A 101 -12.81 17.55 6.29
N GLY A 102 -12.38 16.53 6.97
CA GLY A 102 -12.45 16.70 8.37
C GLY A 102 -12.03 15.56 9.24
N GLU A 103 -12.47 15.32 10.18
CA GLU A 103 -12.36 14.90 11.53
C GLU A 103 -12.01 13.41 11.64
N GLY A 104 -10.90 13.11 12.28
CA GLY A 104 -10.62 11.79 12.84
C GLY A 104 -10.02 10.78 11.82
N LEU A 105 -10.80 9.85 11.30
CA LEU A 105 -10.34 8.76 10.45
C LEU A 105 -9.72 9.19 9.12
N GLY A 106 -10.11 10.36 8.58
CA GLY A 106 -9.55 10.89 7.33
C GLY A 106 -8.06 11.20 7.42
N ASN A 107 -7.60 11.78 8.52
CA ASN A 107 -6.18 12.13 8.70
C ASN A 107 -5.30 10.87 8.86
N ALA A 108 -5.78 9.84 9.55
CA ALA A 108 -5.06 8.57 9.68
C ALA A 108 -4.93 7.87 8.32
N PHE A 109 -6.02 7.82 7.53
CA PHE A 109 -6.03 7.29 6.17
C PHE A 109 -5.00 8.00 5.28
N LEU A 110 -4.99 9.34 5.30
CA LEU A 110 -4.09 10.15 4.49
C LEU A 110 -2.62 9.98 4.87
N SER A 111 -2.32 9.78 6.16
CA SER A 111 -0.96 9.47 6.60
C SER A 111 -0.49 8.08 6.12
N HIS A 112 -1.38 7.09 6.10
CA HIS A 112 -1.08 5.76 5.58
C HIS A 112 -0.81 5.76 4.07
N ILE A 113 -1.58 6.54 3.29
CA ILE A 113 -1.33 6.70 1.85
C ILE A 113 0.02 7.36 1.59
N SER A 114 0.39 8.38 2.35
CA SER A 114 1.68 9.05 2.19
C SER A 114 2.89 8.17 2.55
N ALA A 115 2.67 7.05 3.23
CA ALA A 115 3.71 6.11 3.65
C ALA A 115 3.99 5.00 2.62
N VAL A 116 3.20 4.89 1.54
CA VAL A 116 3.32 3.88 0.50
C VAL A 116 3.85 4.47 -0.82
N ASP A 117 4.45 3.61 -1.65
CA ASP A 117 5.02 4.01 -2.94
C ASP A 117 3.97 3.95 -4.06
N GLY A 118 2.88 3.20 -3.84
CA GLY A 118 1.80 3.04 -4.80
C GLY A 118 0.56 2.45 -4.16
N ILE A 119 -0.53 2.44 -4.91
CA ILE A 119 -1.86 2.06 -4.44
C ILE A 119 -2.44 0.97 -5.34
N TYR A 120 -2.97 -0.09 -4.72
CA TYR A 120 -3.92 -1.00 -5.36
C TYR A 120 -5.34 -0.52 -5.04
N HIS A 121 -6.01 0.02 -6.04
CA HIS A 121 -7.39 0.45 -5.89
C HIS A 121 -8.33 -0.74 -6.03
N VAL A 122 -8.98 -1.13 -4.95
CA VAL A 122 -9.90 -2.26 -4.89
C VAL A 122 -11.33 -1.75 -5.03
N VAL A 123 -12.04 -2.25 -6.03
CA VAL A 123 -13.45 -1.94 -6.29
C VAL A 123 -14.26 -3.22 -6.37
N ARG A 124 -15.52 -3.15 -5.98
CA ARG A 124 -16.44 -4.28 -6.06
C ARG A 124 -17.20 -4.22 -7.37
N ALA A 125 -17.08 -5.30 -8.17
CA ALA A 125 -17.72 -5.39 -9.48
C ALA A 125 -18.78 -6.51 -9.58
N PHE A 126 -19.08 -7.20 -8.46
CA PHE A 126 -20.04 -8.30 -8.42
C PHE A 126 -21.14 -8.04 -7.39
N PRO A 127 -22.39 -8.47 -7.68
CA PRO A 127 -23.47 -8.39 -6.71
C PRO A 127 -23.30 -9.43 -5.59
N ASP A 128 -23.71 -9.08 -4.39
CA ASP A 128 -23.78 -9.96 -3.24
C ASP A 128 -24.82 -9.35 -2.28
N GLU A 129 -25.91 -10.04 -2.06
CA GLU A 129 -27.03 -9.54 -1.26
C GLU A 129 -26.72 -9.54 0.25
N ASP A 130 -25.80 -10.38 0.69
CA ASP A 130 -25.40 -10.49 2.09
C ASP A 130 -24.44 -9.37 2.53
N ILE A 131 -23.80 -8.69 1.58
CA ILE A 131 -22.83 -7.64 1.86
C ILE A 131 -23.33 -6.29 1.36
N MET A 132 -23.74 -5.42 2.28
CA MET A 132 -24.20 -4.09 1.96
C MET A 132 -23.08 -3.24 1.33
N HIS A 133 -23.36 -2.61 0.18
CA HIS A 133 -22.48 -1.61 -0.42
C HIS A 133 -22.67 -0.26 0.25
N ASN A 134 -21.56 0.49 0.46
CA ASN A 134 -21.62 1.76 1.18
C ASN A 134 -22.47 2.83 0.46
N GLU A 135 -22.47 2.81 -0.86
CA GLU A 135 -23.23 3.75 -1.71
C GLU A 135 -24.60 3.18 -2.16
N GLY A 136 -25.03 2.05 -1.59
CA GLY A 136 -26.34 1.45 -1.80
C GLY A 136 -26.38 0.46 -2.97
N ASP A 137 -25.76 0.75 -4.10
CA ASP A 137 -25.68 -0.08 -5.30
C ASP A 137 -24.23 -0.29 -5.76
N ILE A 138 -24.03 -1.21 -6.68
CA ILE A 138 -22.71 -1.55 -7.18
C ILE A 138 -22.44 -0.77 -8.47
N ASP A 139 -21.55 0.21 -8.40
CA ASP A 139 -21.07 0.97 -9.54
C ASP A 139 -19.55 1.19 -9.40
N PRO A 140 -18.73 0.32 -10.01
CA PRO A 140 -17.27 0.41 -9.91
C PRO A 140 -16.69 1.72 -10.45
N ILE A 141 -17.35 2.36 -11.43
CA ILE A 141 -16.87 3.62 -12.02
C ILE A 141 -17.07 4.75 -11.01
N ARG A 142 -18.25 4.87 -10.44
CA ARG A 142 -18.56 5.83 -9.37
C ARG A 142 -17.60 5.65 -8.18
N ASP A 143 -17.33 4.41 -7.77
CA ASP A 143 -16.45 4.11 -6.64
C ASP A 143 -15.02 4.56 -6.91
N ILE A 144 -14.53 4.39 -8.15
CA ILE A 144 -13.23 4.90 -8.59
C ILE A 144 -13.21 6.44 -8.54
N GLU A 145 -14.26 7.09 -9.01
CA GLU A 145 -14.35 8.55 -9.00
C GLU A 145 -14.38 9.14 -7.59
N ILE A 146 -15.09 8.50 -6.65
CA ILE A 146 -15.11 8.90 -5.24
C ILE A 146 -13.70 8.87 -4.65
N ILE A 147 -13.00 7.75 -4.77
CA ILE A 147 -11.63 7.60 -4.23
C ILE A 147 -10.67 8.59 -4.90
N ASN A 148 -10.72 8.74 -6.21
CA ASN A 148 -9.87 9.70 -6.92
C ASN A 148 -10.18 11.16 -6.50
N GLY A 149 -11.44 11.47 -6.22
CA GLY A 149 -11.84 12.77 -5.70
C GLY A 149 -11.21 13.07 -4.33
N GLU A 150 -11.23 12.11 -3.42
CA GLU A 150 -10.64 12.23 -2.09
C GLU A 150 -9.11 12.35 -2.15
N LEU A 151 -8.44 11.57 -3.02
CA LEU A 151 -6.99 11.66 -3.22
C LEU A 151 -6.58 13.03 -3.79
N ARG A 152 -7.30 13.52 -4.81
CA ARG A 152 -7.07 14.87 -5.37
C ARG A 152 -7.28 15.98 -4.34
N ALA A 153 -8.32 15.86 -3.51
CA ALA A 153 -8.58 16.83 -2.45
C ALA A 153 -7.42 16.89 -1.43
N LYS A 154 -6.72 15.78 -1.24
CA LYS A 154 -5.50 15.72 -0.40
C LYS A 154 -4.30 16.38 -1.08
N ASP A 155 -4.12 16.16 -2.37
CA ASP A 155 -3.00 16.74 -3.12
C ASP A 155 -3.07 18.29 -3.19
N LEU A 156 -4.26 18.86 -2.97
CA LEU A 156 -4.50 20.29 -2.97
C LEU A 156 -4.35 20.96 -1.59
N GLN A 157 -4.15 20.18 -0.52
CA GLN A 157 -3.92 20.68 0.86
C GLN A 157 -2.44 20.87 1.15
#